data_151f5989f946857f1cdda4e3dbc6374a
#
_entry.id   151f5989f946857f1cdda4e3dbc6374a
#
_cell.length_a   1.000
_cell.length_b   1.000
_cell.length_c   1.000
_cell.angle_alpha   90.00
_cell.angle_beta   90.00
_cell.angle_gamma   90.00
#
_symmetry.space_group_name_H-M   'P 1'
#
loop_
_entity.id
_entity.type
_entity.pdbx_description
1 polymer ?
#
loop_
_entity_poly.entity_id
_entity_poly.type
_entity_poly.pdbx_seq_one_letter_code
_entity_poly.pdbx_strand_id
1 'polypeptide(L)'
;MNSRDGLLAEIKNKAVVHGKVILSSGKEANYYVDLRRVTLDAVAAPLVGEVMLDLTADLEFDAVGGLTLGADPVATAMLHAAAKRGRQLDAFV
;
A
#
# COMPACT_ATOMS: atom_id res chain seq x y z
N MET A 1 11.75 -15.27 0.85
CA MET A 1 11.51 -13.81 0.86
C MET A 1 10.24 -13.53 1.64
N ASN A 2 10.26 -12.63 2.61
CA ASN A 2 9.05 -12.26 3.35
C ASN A 2 8.25 -11.19 2.60
N SER A 3 7.04 -10.92 3.08
CA SER A 3 6.14 -9.95 2.42
C SER A 3 6.75 -8.56 2.32
N ARG A 4 7.48 -8.13 3.34
CA ARG A 4 8.11 -6.80 3.34
C ARG A 4 9.16 -6.68 2.24
N ASP A 5 10.00 -7.69 2.07
CA ASP A 5 11.03 -7.68 1.02
C ASP A 5 10.41 -7.78 -0.36
N GLY A 6 9.36 -8.59 -0.50
CA GLY A 6 8.61 -8.71 -1.74
C GLY A 6 7.95 -7.39 -2.13
N LEU A 7 7.32 -6.71 -1.16
CA LEU A 7 6.71 -5.41 -1.41
C LEU A 7 7.73 -4.35 -1.79
N LEU A 8 8.88 -4.34 -1.11
CA LEU A 8 9.94 -3.38 -1.44
C LEU A 8 10.42 -3.57 -2.86
N ALA A 9 10.60 -4.81 -3.31
CA ALA A 9 11.00 -5.10 -4.68
C ALA A 9 9.94 -4.61 -5.69
N GLU A 10 8.66 -4.81 -5.39
CA GLU A 10 7.57 -4.33 -6.25
C GLU A 10 7.52 -2.80 -6.32
N ILE A 11 7.73 -2.13 -5.20
CA ILE A 11 7.78 -0.67 -5.17
C ILE A 11 8.92 -0.15 -6.05
N LYS A 12 10.10 -0.73 -5.90
CA LYS A 12 11.27 -0.33 -6.70
C LYS A 12 11.05 -0.55 -8.20
N ASN A 13 10.41 -1.65 -8.54
CA ASN A 13 10.23 -2.02 -9.95
C ASN A 13 9.07 -1.31 -10.62
N LYS A 14 8.01 -0.95 -9.88
CA LYS A 14 6.75 -0.48 -10.47
C LYS A 14 6.36 0.94 -10.08
N ALA A 15 6.69 1.38 -8.87
CA ALA A 15 6.20 2.65 -8.33
C ALA A 15 7.17 3.80 -8.49
N VAL A 16 8.47 3.53 -8.52
CA VAL A 16 9.49 4.57 -8.67
C VAL A 16 9.59 4.95 -10.13
N VAL A 17 9.24 6.20 -10.44
CA VAL A 17 9.30 6.74 -11.80
C VAL A 17 10.47 7.70 -11.87
N HIS A 18 11.42 7.37 -12.73
CA HIS A 18 12.62 8.20 -12.95
C HIS A 18 12.36 9.20 -14.08
N GLY A 19 12.91 10.39 -13.94
CA GLY A 19 12.78 11.44 -14.91
C GLY A 19 12.50 12.77 -14.24
N LYS A 20 12.70 13.85 -14.99
CA LYS A 20 12.50 15.18 -14.48
C LYS A 20 11.01 15.45 -14.31
N VAL A 21 10.59 15.74 -13.08
CA VAL A 21 9.20 16.04 -12.76
C VAL A 21 9.12 17.32 -11.95
N ILE A 22 8.01 18.04 -12.09
CA ILE A 22 7.71 19.23 -11.28
C ILE A 22 6.63 18.81 -10.28
N LEU A 23 6.97 18.88 -9.01
CA LEU A 23 6.07 18.52 -7.92
C LEU A 23 5.01 19.61 -7.72
N SER A 24 3.95 19.28 -6.99
CA SER A 24 2.89 20.25 -6.67
C SER A 24 3.41 21.46 -5.89
N SER A 25 4.54 21.31 -5.18
CA SER A 25 5.22 22.41 -4.50
C SER A 25 5.96 23.37 -5.46
N GLY A 26 6.04 23.04 -6.76
CA GLY A 26 6.82 23.77 -7.76
C GLY A 26 8.28 23.36 -7.83
N LYS A 27 8.75 22.47 -6.96
CA LYS A 27 10.13 21.98 -6.98
C LYS A 27 10.33 20.91 -8.03
N GLU A 28 11.52 20.88 -8.63
CA GLU A 28 11.92 19.81 -9.52
C GLU A 28 12.44 18.61 -8.75
N ALA A 29 12.14 17.41 -9.25
CA ALA A 29 12.69 16.17 -8.73
C ALA A 29 13.13 15.31 -9.89
N ASN A 30 14.09 14.41 -9.63
CA ASN A 30 14.59 13.45 -10.62
C ASN A 30 13.80 12.15 -10.62
N TYR A 31 12.93 11.98 -9.67
CA TYR A 31 12.04 10.82 -9.57
C TYR A 31 10.82 11.18 -8.72
N TYR A 32 9.80 10.36 -8.83
CA TYR A 32 8.68 10.38 -7.89
C TYR A 32 8.19 8.96 -7.67
N VAL A 33 7.42 8.77 -6.60
CA VAL A 33 6.88 7.46 -6.25
C VAL A 33 5.37 7.50 -6.44
N ASP A 34 4.88 6.68 -7.35
CA ASP A 34 3.43 6.53 -7.60
C ASP A 34 2.98 5.18 -7.05
N LEU A 35 2.55 5.18 -5.80
CA LEU A 35 2.17 3.94 -5.12
C LEU A 35 0.90 3.30 -5.65
N ARG A 36 0.09 4.00 -6.44
CA ARG A 36 -1.07 3.39 -7.08
C ARG A 36 -0.66 2.27 -8.03
N ARG A 37 0.54 2.34 -8.57
CA ARG A 37 1.11 1.28 -9.40
C ARG A 37 1.40 0.00 -8.63
N VAL A 38 1.36 0.07 -7.30
CA VAL A 38 1.57 -1.05 -6.39
C VAL A 38 0.27 -1.44 -5.73
N THR A 39 -0.47 -0.48 -5.20
CA THR A 39 -1.70 -0.76 -4.45
C THR A 39 -2.83 -1.31 -5.33
N LEU A 40 -2.73 -1.14 -6.64
CA LEU A 40 -3.70 -1.66 -7.61
C LEU A 40 -3.11 -2.78 -8.48
N ASP A 41 -1.92 -3.26 -8.14
CA ASP A 41 -1.22 -4.31 -8.90
C ASP A 41 -1.58 -5.69 -8.38
N ALA A 42 -1.78 -6.63 -9.30
CA ALA A 42 -2.23 -7.99 -8.96
C ALA A 42 -1.28 -8.73 -8.03
N VAL A 43 0.02 -8.50 -8.17
CA VAL A 43 1.05 -9.15 -7.36
C VAL A 43 1.32 -8.36 -6.08
N ALA A 44 1.45 -7.05 -6.20
CA ALA A 44 1.87 -6.19 -5.10
C ALA A 44 0.76 -5.88 -4.11
N ALA A 45 -0.50 -5.74 -4.55
CA ALA A 45 -1.60 -5.38 -3.66
C ALA A 45 -1.77 -6.35 -2.48
N PRO A 46 -1.74 -7.68 -2.68
CA PRO A 46 -1.80 -8.61 -1.54
C PRO A 46 -0.66 -8.40 -0.55
N LEU A 47 0.54 -8.07 -1.03
CA LEU A 47 1.69 -7.80 -0.17
C LEU A 47 1.49 -6.53 0.65
N VAL A 48 0.82 -5.52 0.10
CA VAL A 48 0.47 -4.31 0.86
C VAL A 48 -0.38 -4.66 2.08
N GLY A 49 -1.40 -5.48 1.89
CA GLY A 49 -2.25 -5.91 3.00
C GLY A 49 -1.49 -6.67 4.06
N GLU A 50 -0.64 -7.61 3.67
CA GLU A 50 0.17 -8.39 4.59
C GLU A 50 1.12 -7.52 5.40
N VAL A 51 1.85 -6.63 4.74
CA VAL A 51 2.82 -5.76 5.39
C VAL A 51 2.12 -4.78 6.34
N MET A 52 0.99 -4.21 5.93
CA MET A 52 0.25 -3.27 6.78
C MET A 52 -0.29 -3.96 8.03
N LEU A 53 -0.78 -5.20 7.92
CA LEU A 53 -1.20 -5.97 9.10
C LEU A 53 -0.04 -6.22 10.04
N ASP A 54 1.13 -6.56 9.51
CA ASP A 54 2.33 -6.79 10.34
C ASP A 54 2.76 -5.51 11.06
N LEU A 55 2.75 -4.36 10.35
CA LEU A 55 3.13 -3.07 10.93
C LEU A 55 2.17 -2.59 12.02
N THR A 56 0.92 -3.00 11.95
CA THR A 56 -0.12 -2.58 12.89
C THR A 56 -0.47 -3.65 13.92
N ALA A 57 0.35 -4.69 14.02
CA ALA A 57 0.06 -5.85 14.88
C ALA A 57 -0.12 -5.49 16.34
N ASP A 58 0.55 -4.42 16.82
CA ASP A 58 0.47 -3.97 18.21
C ASP A 58 -0.76 -3.08 18.49
N LEU A 59 -1.52 -2.74 17.46
CA LEU A 59 -2.68 -1.86 17.59
C LEU A 59 -3.96 -2.68 17.66
N GLU A 60 -4.91 -2.22 18.46
CA GLU A 60 -6.24 -2.80 18.51
C GLU A 60 -7.19 -1.95 17.66
N PHE A 61 -7.81 -2.58 16.66
CA PHE A 61 -8.77 -1.90 15.80
C PHE A 61 -9.67 -2.91 15.11
N ASP A 62 -10.86 -2.46 14.72
CA ASP A 62 -11.87 -3.27 14.06
C ASP A 62 -12.13 -2.86 12.62
N ALA A 63 -11.61 -1.71 12.21
CA ALA A 63 -11.82 -1.18 10.88
C ALA A 63 -10.64 -0.34 10.43
N VAL A 64 -10.46 -0.24 9.12
CA VAL A 64 -9.39 0.54 8.50
C VAL A 64 -9.97 1.42 7.41
N GLY A 65 -9.34 2.56 7.20
CA GLY A 65 -9.76 3.47 6.15
C GLY A 65 -8.84 4.67 6.06
N GLY A 66 -9.18 5.59 5.21
CA GLY A 66 -8.42 6.81 5.02
C GLY A 66 -8.99 7.64 3.89
N LEU A 67 -8.19 8.56 3.40
CA LEU A 67 -8.65 9.48 2.36
C LEU A 67 -8.81 8.78 1.02
N THR A 68 -10.00 8.91 0.46
CA THR A 68 -10.31 8.44 -0.88
C THR A 68 -9.53 9.30 -1.89
N LEU A 69 -8.97 8.74 -2.95
CA LEU A 69 -8.96 7.34 -3.41
C LEU A 69 -7.72 6.58 -2.93
N GLY A 70 -6.66 7.29 -2.57
CA GLY A 70 -5.36 6.68 -2.32
C GLY A 70 -5.37 5.61 -1.24
N ALA A 71 -6.13 5.82 -0.18
CA ALA A 71 -6.18 4.87 0.93
C ALA A 71 -7.11 3.68 0.68
N ASP A 72 -8.07 3.80 -0.24
CA ASP A 72 -9.09 2.77 -0.41
C ASP A 72 -8.50 1.40 -0.80
N PRO A 73 -7.60 1.29 -1.78
CA PRO A 73 -7.02 0.00 -2.09
C PRO A 73 -6.14 -0.56 -0.97
N VAL A 74 -5.50 0.28 -0.17
CA VAL A 74 -4.71 -0.17 0.98
C VAL A 74 -5.62 -0.79 2.04
N ALA A 75 -6.71 -0.10 2.38
CA ALA A 75 -7.69 -0.60 3.34
C ALA A 75 -8.31 -1.93 2.86
N THR A 76 -8.67 -2.01 1.59
CA THR A 76 -9.23 -3.21 0.99
C THR A 76 -8.24 -4.37 1.03
N ALA A 77 -6.97 -4.10 0.72
CA ALA A 77 -5.92 -5.12 0.80
C ALA A 77 -5.78 -5.66 2.22
N MET A 78 -5.84 -4.79 3.23
CA MET A 78 -5.79 -5.19 4.63
C MET A 78 -6.99 -6.05 5.02
N LEU A 79 -8.18 -5.68 4.56
CA LEU A 79 -9.41 -6.45 4.82
C LEU A 79 -9.28 -7.88 4.31
N HIS A 80 -8.80 -8.06 3.08
CA HIS A 80 -8.65 -9.37 2.49
C HIS A 80 -7.51 -10.17 3.14
N ALA A 81 -6.40 -9.53 3.46
CA ALA A 81 -5.30 -10.19 4.16
C ALA A 81 -5.71 -10.64 5.56
N ALA A 82 -6.49 -9.81 6.26
CA ALA A 82 -7.02 -10.16 7.58
C ALA A 82 -7.92 -11.40 7.50
N ALA A 83 -8.80 -11.46 6.50
CA ALA A 83 -9.69 -12.60 6.31
C ALA A 83 -8.90 -13.92 6.13
N LYS A 84 -7.79 -13.87 5.39
CA LYS A 84 -6.91 -15.04 5.24
C LYS A 84 -6.29 -15.49 6.55
N ARG A 85 -6.12 -14.57 7.50
CA ARG A 85 -5.59 -14.87 8.84
C ARG A 85 -6.68 -15.21 9.85
N GLY A 86 -7.93 -15.31 9.41
CA GLY A 86 -9.06 -15.62 10.29
C GLY A 86 -9.58 -14.43 11.09
N ARG A 87 -9.20 -13.22 10.73
CA ARG A 87 -9.61 -11.99 11.40
C ARG A 87 -10.63 -11.24 10.55
N GLN A 88 -11.70 -10.76 11.19
CA GLN A 88 -12.69 -9.92 10.54
C GLN A 88 -12.30 -8.45 10.71
N LEU A 89 -12.12 -7.76 9.60
CA LEU A 89 -11.72 -6.37 9.57
C LEU A 89 -12.54 -5.65 8.51
N ASP A 90 -13.27 -4.62 8.92
CA ASP A 90 -14.04 -3.81 7.98
C ASP A 90 -13.18 -2.71 7.38
N ALA A 91 -13.54 -2.27 6.19
CA ALA A 91 -12.93 -1.09 5.58
C ALA A 91 -13.99 0.01 5.41
N PHE A 92 -13.58 1.26 5.52
CA PHE A 92 -14.47 2.40 5.35
C PHE A 92 -13.82 3.48 4.49
N VAL A 93 -14.64 4.34 3.94
CA VAL A 93 -14.20 5.49 3.16
C VAL A 93 -14.70 6.79 3.79
#